data_0beda0912cc0b44223dc94dccd51b87f
#
_entry.id   0beda0912cc0b44223dc94dccd51b87f
#
_cell.length_a   1.000
_cell.length_b   1.000
_cell.length_c   1.000
_cell.angle_alpha   90.00
_cell.angle_beta   90.00
_cell.angle_gamma   90.00
#
_symmetry.space_group_name_H-M   'P 1'
#
loop_
_entity.id
_entity.type
_entity.pdbx_description
1 polymer ?
#
loop_
_entity_poly.entity_id
_entity_poly.type
_entity_poly.pdbx_seq_one_letter_code
_entity_poly.pdbx_strand_id
1 'polypeptide(L)'
;MIRPGAIGDLILSLPALESLQTGYFEVWVASRNASLVRFANRVRSIASTGLDLLGITDPPPSLIDSLSSFDSIISWYGANRPEFRELVGSLNLQFHFFPALPPETGTMHATDFYLDQVRDLCASTSDPIPRIPCDVPRENFAVIHPFSGSARKNWPLDKFRHLARGLQRAMPVRWCAGPDDPPLDGAVRIDDLYELARWLAGARLYVGNDSGITHLAAAVGTPVLALFGPTEPGVWAPRGPNVRVARWNR
;
A
#
# COMPACT_ATOMS: atom_id res chain seq x y z
N MET A 1 12.06 -10.03 -2.95
CA MET A 1 10.86 -9.48 -3.62
C MET A 1 11.00 -7.98 -3.80
N ILE A 2 10.65 -7.44 -4.99
CA ILE A 2 10.76 -6.00 -5.30
C ILE A 2 9.37 -5.48 -5.62
N ARG A 3 8.80 -4.67 -4.71
CA ARG A 3 7.43 -4.14 -4.83
C ARG A 3 7.45 -2.60 -4.77
N PRO A 4 7.48 -1.90 -5.92
CA PRO A 4 7.34 -0.45 -5.99
C PRO A 4 5.88 -0.04 -5.77
N GLY A 5 5.64 1.25 -5.77
CA GLY A 5 4.30 1.82 -5.79
C GLY A 5 3.93 2.62 -4.56
N ALA A 6 2.73 3.16 -4.59
CA ALA A 6 2.16 3.94 -3.51
C ALA A 6 1.78 3.05 -2.31
N ILE A 7 1.38 3.66 -1.21
CA ILE A 7 0.96 2.97 0.04
C ILE A 7 -0.15 1.94 -0.25
N GLY A 8 -1.18 2.36 -1.00
CA GLY A 8 -2.30 1.48 -1.35
C GLY A 8 -1.87 0.26 -2.17
N ASP A 9 -0.96 0.46 -3.15
CA ASP A 9 -0.44 -0.63 -3.99
C ASP A 9 0.33 -1.66 -3.17
N LEU A 10 1.15 -1.21 -2.21
CA LEU A 10 1.83 -2.13 -1.30
C LEU A 10 0.81 -2.91 -0.47
N ILE A 11 -0.14 -2.22 0.18
CA ILE A 11 -1.10 -2.88 1.09
C ILE A 11 -1.93 -3.91 0.34
N LEU A 12 -2.44 -3.59 -0.85
CA LEU A 12 -3.21 -4.54 -1.67
C LEU A 12 -2.38 -5.75 -2.13
N SER A 13 -1.04 -5.64 -2.18
CA SER A 13 -0.16 -6.75 -2.54
C SER A 13 0.37 -7.54 -1.33
N LEU A 14 0.12 -7.13 -0.08
CA LEU A 14 0.62 -7.84 1.10
C LEU A 14 0.26 -9.33 1.13
N PRO A 15 -0.98 -9.76 0.81
CA PRO A 15 -1.30 -11.18 0.78
C PRO A 15 -0.44 -11.99 -0.20
N ALA A 16 -0.12 -11.41 -1.37
CA ALA A 16 0.76 -12.06 -2.34
C ALA A 16 2.22 -12.13 -1.86
N LEU A 17 2.72 -11.05 -1.27
CA LEU A 17 4.07 -11.03 -0.67
C LEU A 17 4.21 -12.02 0.48
N GLU A 18 3.18 -12.13 1.33
CA GLU A 18 3.15 -13.07 2.45
C GLU A 18 3.06 -14.53 1.99
N SER A 19 2.35 -14.81 0.89
CA SER A 19 2.27 -16.16 0.30
C SER A 19 3.63 -16.68 -0.20
N LEU A 20 4.55 -15.77 -0.57
CA LEU A 20 5.87 -16.09 -1.10
C LEU A 20 6.95 -16.31 -0.02
N GLN A 21 6.60 -16.30 1.26
CA GLN A 21 7.54 -16.47 2.35
C GLN A 21 8.12 -17.88 2.37
N THR A 22 9.41 -18.01 2.05
CA THR A 22 10.15 -19.28 2.13
C THR A 22 11.59 -19.00 2.59
N GLY A 23 12.04 -19.62 3.65
CA GLY A 23 13.39 -19.46 4.15
C GLY A 23 13.76 -18.01 4.48
N TYR A 24 14.92 -17.56 4.03
CA TYR A 24 15.34 -16.15 4.13
C TYR A 24 14.84 -15.36 2.92
N PHE A 25 14.19 -14.23 3.18
CA PHE A 25 13.74 -13.34 2.10
C PHE A 25 13.82 -11.86 2.48
N GLU A 26 14.10 -11.06 1.47
CA GLU A 26 14.09 -9.60 1.58
C GLU A 26 12.94 -9.01 0.77
N VAL A 27 12.40 -7.88 1.25
CA VAL A 27 11.40 -7.08 0.51
C VAL A 27 11.96 -5.69 0.26
N TRP A 28 12.04 -5.30 -1.02
CA TRP A 28 12.48 -3.99 -1.46
C TRP A 28 11.28 -3.16 -1.90
N VAL A 29 11.08 -2.02 -1.26
CA VAL A 29 9.89 -1.16 -1.43
C VAL A 29 10.29 0.31 -1.59
N ALA A 30 9.34 1.18 -1.89
CA ALA A 30 9.54 2.62 -1.77
C ALA A 30 9.89 2.98 -0.32
N SER A 31 10.80 3.94 -0.11
CA SER A 31 11.35 4.31 1.21
C SER A 31 10.26 4.53 2.26
N ARG A 32 9.21 5.27 1.90
CA ARG A 32 8.07 5.57 2.76
C ARG A 32 7.33 4.31 3.25
N ASN A 33 7.30 3.26 2.46
CA ASN A 33 6.54 2.04 2.73
C ASN A 33 7.30 1.03 3.61
N ALA A 34 8.60 1.25 3.85
CA ALA A 34 9.46 0.26 4.48
C ALA A 34 8.99 -0.15 5.89
N SER A 35 8.50 0.79 6.68
CA SER A 35 8.02 0.52 8.05
C SER A 35 6.76 -0.36 8.10
N LEU A 36 6.00 -0.47 7.00
CA LEU A 36 4.79 -1.32 6.92
C LEU A 36 5.11 -2.80 6.67
N VAL A 37 6.27 -3.13 6.14
CA VAL A 37 6.66 -4.52 5.85
C VAL A 37 7.32 -5.12 7.09
N ARG A 38 6.54 -5.88 7.87
CA ARG A 38 6.97 -6.38 9.18
C ARG A 38 7.25 -7.90 9.22
N PHE A 39 6.97 -8.58 8.13
CA PHE A 39 7.08 -10.04 8.00
C PHE A 39 8.37 -10.51 7.31
N ALA A 40 9.12 -9.60 6.67
CA ALA A 40 10.37 -9.92 5.96
C ALA A 40 11.56 -10.00 6.92
N ASN A 41 12.55 -10.85 6.59
CA ASN A 41 13.81 -10.91 7.32
C ASN A 41 14.60 -9.60 7.18
N ARG A 42 14.49 -8.96 6.01
CA ARG A 42 15.09 -7.65 5.76
C ARG A 42 14.23 -6.81 4.82
N VAL A 43 14.15 -5.52 5.09
CA VAL A 43 13.46 -4.55 4.23
C VAL A 43 14.45 -3.52 3.74
N ARG A 44 14.43 -3.20 2.44
CA ARG A 44 15.26 -2.14 1.86
C ARG A 44 14.42 -1.13 1.10
N SER A 45 14.88 0.10 1.09
CA SER A 45 14.38 1.11 0.15
C SER A 45 14.97 0.88 -1.23
N ILE A 46 14.14 0.82 -2.28
CA ILE A 46 14.59 0.72 -3.67
C ILE A 46 15.58 1.85 -3.99
N ALA A 47 15.26 3.08 -3.60
CA ALA A 47 16.13 4.23 -3.84
C ALA A 47 17.50 4.13 -3.14
N SER A 48 17.59 3.44 -1.99
CA SER A 48 18.86 3.27 -1.30
C SER A 48 19.75 2.17 -1.88
N THR A 49 19.21 1.34 -2.77
CA THR A 49 19.97 0.24 -3.40
C THR A 49 20.56 0.64 -4.75
N GLY A 50 20.08 1.73 -5.36
CA GLY A 50 20.44 2.11 -6.73
C GLY A 50 19.72 1.28 -7.81
N LEU A 51 18.74 0.44 -7.43
CA LEU A 51 17.98 -0.37 -8.37
C LEU A 51 17.21 0.48 -9.39
N ASP A 52 16.75 1.65 -9.00
CA ASP A 52 16.04 2.60 -9.84
C ASP A 52 16.90 3.21 -10.96
N LEU A 53 18.22 3.18 -10.79
CA LEU A 53 19.21 3.62 -11.78
C LEU A 53 19.65 2.50 -12.74
N LEU A 54 19.28 1.24 -12.44
CA LEU A 54 19.66 0.10 -13.26
C LEU A 54 19.08 0.23 -14.68
N GLY A 55 19.92 0.13 -15.70
CA GLY A 55 19.56 0.34 -17.11
C GLY A 55 19.57 1.83 -17.54
N ILE A 56 19.96 2.75 -16.64
CA ILE A 56 20.16 4.18 -16.95
C ILE A 56 21.64 4.54 -16.81
N THR A 57 22.29 4.03 -15.77
CA THR A 57 23.72 4.19 -15.49
C THR A 57 24.35 2.83 -15.23
N ASP A 58 25.68 2.79 -15.22
CA ASP A 58 26.40 1.59 -14.79
C ASP A 58 26.01 1.22 -13.35
N PRO A 59 25.57 -0.01 -13.09
CA PRO A 59 25.15 -0.42 -11.77
C PRO A 59 26.34 -0.49 -10.80
N PRO A 60 26.19 -0.05 -9.56
CA PRO A 60 27.25 -0.24 -8.56
C PRO A 60 27.49 -1.74 -8.33
N PRO A 61 28.77 -2.18 -8.25
CA PRO A 61 29.10 -3.59 -8.04
C PRO A 61 28.37 -4.22 -6.86
N SER A 62 28.22 -3.48 -5.75
CA SER A 62 27.51 -3.94 -4.56
C SER A 62 26.02 -4.24 -4.78
N LEU A 63 25.38 -3.58 -5.77
CA LEU A 63 24.00 -3.90 -6.16
C LEU A 63 23.97 -5.24 -6.89
N ILE A 64 24.90 -5.45 -7.86
CA ILE A 64 24.98 -6.69 -8.62
C ILE A 64 25.29 -7.87 -7.70
N ASP A 65 26.27 -7.72 -6.81
CA ASP A 65 26.60 -8.76 -5.82
C ASP A 65 25.38 -9.11 -4.95
N SER A 66 24.65 -8.07 -4.50
CA SER A 66 23.42 -8.27 -3.70
C SER A 66 22.33 -9.00 -4.50
N LEU A 67 22.09 -8.63 -5.76
CA LEU A 67 21.09 -9.29 -6.60
C LEU A 67 21.50 -10.73 -6.95
N SER A 68 22.77 -10.97 -7.22
CA SER A 68 23.32 -12.29 -7.53
C SER A 68 23.32 -13.25 -6.35
N SER A 69 23.19 -12.74 -5.12
CA SER A 69 23.12 -13.58 -3.91
C SER A 69 21.76 -14.23 -3.68
N PHE A 70 20.72 -13.86 -4.46
CA PHE A 70 19.39 -14.44 -4.34
C PHE A 70 19.18 -15.57 -5.35
N ASP A 71 18.58 -16.67 -4.92
CA ASP A 71 18.19 -17.80 -5.79
C ASP A 71 17.06 -17.42 -6.73
N SER A 72 16.20 -16.47 -6.32
CA SER A 72 15.05 -15.99 -7.11
C SER A 72 14.67 -14.57 -6.71
N ILE A 73 14.34 -13.74 -7.70
CA ILE A 73 13.93 -12.36 -7.52
C ILE A 73 12.56 -12.16 -8.16
N ILE A 74 11.53 -12.00 -7.33
CA ILE A 74 10.18 -11.71 -7.79
C ILE A 74 10.00 -10.20 -7.82
N SER A 75 9.70 -9.65 -9.01
CA SER A 75 9.72 -8.20 -9.22
C SER A 75 8.48 -7.69 -9.94
N TRP A 76 7.82 -6.75 -9.29
CA TRP A 76 6.82 -5.85 -9.89
C TRP A 76 7.45 -4.55 -10.39
N TYR A 77 8.76 -4.40 -10.24
CA TYR A 77 9.54 -3.29 -10.77
C TYR A 77 10.23 -3.71 -12.08
N GLY A 78 10.27 -2.81 -13.05
CA GLY A 78 11.00 -3.02 -14.29
C GLY A 78 10.29 -3.89 -15.34
N ALA A 79 9.10 -4.44 -15.06
CA ALA A 79 8.35 -5.27 -16.01
C ALA A 79 8.09 -4.56 -17.35
N ASN A 80 7.86 -3.25 -17.33
CA ASN A 80 7.59 -2.39 -18.49
C ASN A 80 8.83 -1.58 -18.95
N ARG A 81 10.05 -1.97 -18.54
CA ARG A 81 11.30 -1.27 -18.87
C ARG A 81 12.21 -2.20 -19.67
N PRO A 82 12.21 -2.14 -21.02
CA PRO A 82 12.99 -3.04 -21.86
C PRO A 82 14.48 -3.04 -21.52
N GLU A 83 15.09 -1.87 -21.33
CA GLU A 83 16.52 -1.70 -21.02
C GLU A 83 16.89 -2.36 -19.69
N PHE A 84 16.01 -2.25 -18.69
CA PHE A 84 16.18 -2.89 -17.40
C PHE A 84 16.14 -4.41 -17.54
N ARG A 85 15.20 -4.95 -18.33
CA ARG A 85 15.05 -6.40 -18.56
C ARG A 85 16.22 -6.97 -19.35
N GLU A 86 16.70 -6.26 -20.37
CA GLU A 86 17.86 -6.65 -21.17
C GLU A 86 19.12 -6.72 -20.30
N LEU A 87 19.36 -5.70 -19.49
CA LEU A 87 20.50 -5.67 -18.57
C LEU A 87 20.43 -6.81 -17.53
N VAL A 88 19.26 -7.03 -16.91
CA VAL A 88 19.05 -8.13 -15.97
C VAL A 88 19.33 -9.48 -16.63
N GLY A 89 18.89 -9.67 -17.88
CA GLY A 89 19.18 -10.87 -18.68
C GLY A 89 20.67 -11.05 -18.98
N SER A 90 21.36 -9.98 -19.37
CA SER A 90 22.80 -10.00 -19.65
C SER A 90 23.66 -10.34 -18.43
N LEU A 91 23.19 -9.97 -17.25
CA LEU A 91 23.83 -10.28 -15.97
C LEU A 91 23.42 -11.66 -15.39
N ASN A 92 22.59 -12.41 -16.12
CA ASN A 92 22.06 -13.71 -15.71
C ASN A 92 21.42 -13.71 -14.30
N LEU A 93 20.75 -12.61 -13.94
CA LEU A 93 20.04 -12.48 -12.66
C LEU A 93 18.67 -13.19 -12.73
N GLN A 94 18.30 -13.89 -11.66
CA GLN A 94 17.11 -14.75 -11.62
C GLN A 94 15.82 -13.97 -11.35
N PHE A 95 15.42 -13.08 -12.27
CA PHE A 95 14.22 -12.25 -12.15
C PHE A 95 12.97 -12.91 -12.75
N HIS A 96 11.89 -12.89 -11.98
CA HIS A 96 10.52 -13.16 -12.41
C HIS A 96 9.74 -11.85 -12.39
N PHE A 97 9.36 -11.36 -13.58
CA PHE A 97 8.68 -10.07 -13.71
C PHE A 97 7.16 -10.23 -13.75
N PHE A 98 6.48 -9.42 -12.95
CA PHE A 98 5.03 -9.32 -12.94
C PHE A 98 4.55 -7.88 -13.22
N PRO A 99 3.39 -7.71 -13.88
CA PRO A 99 2.74 -6.41 -14.01
C PRO A 99 2.46 -5.77 -12.64
N ALA A 100 2.85 -4.51 -12.47
CA ALA A 100 2.74 -3.80 -11.19
C ALA A 100 1.31 -3.36 -10.85
N LEU A 101 0.42 -3.24 -11.85
CA LEU A 101 -0.98 -2.80 -11.69
C LEU A 101 -1.91 -3.71 -12.49
N PRO A 102 -3.16 -3.90 -12.02
CA PRO A 102 -4.21 -4.53 -12.80
C PRO A 102 -4.42 -3.80 -14.14
N PRO A 103 -4.90 -4.50 -15.19
CA PRO A 103 -5.29 -3.87 -16.44
C PRO A 103 -6.38 -2.81 -16.22
N GLU A 104 -6.34 -1.71 -16.97
CA GLU A 104 -7.32 -0.61 -16.84
C GLU A 104 -8.76 -1.07 -17.08
N THR A 105 -8.96 -2.03 -17.97
CA THR A 105 -10.27 -2.63 -18.28
C THR A 105 -10.61 -3.85 -17.43
N GLY A 106 -9.73 -4.19 -16.46
CA GLY A 106 -9.92 -5.33 -15.57
C GLY A 106 -11.05 -5.11 -14.57
N THR A 107 -11.75 -6.20 -14.25
CA THR A 107 -12.80 -6.23 -13.21
C THR A 107 -12.34 -6.97 -11.96
N MET A 108 -11.18 -7.67 -12.05
CA MET A 108 -10.60 -8.40 -10.93
C MET A 108 -10.09 -7.44 -9.87
N HIS A 109 -10.36 -7.75 -8.61
CA HIS A 109 -9.84 -6.95 -7.51
C HIS A 109 -8.31 -7.00 -7.46
N ALA A 110 -7.66 -5.87 -7.18
CA ALA A 110 -6.20 -5.76 -7.22
C ALA A 110 -5.47 -6.79 -6.33
N THR A 111 -6.01 -7.10 -5.15
CA THR A 111 -5.43 -8.15 -4.29
C THR A 111 -5.50 -9.53 -4.95
N ASP A 112 -6.61 -9.86 -5.61
CA ASP A 112 -6.75 -11.15 -6.31
C ASP A 112 -5.82 -11.21 -7.52
N PHE A 113 -5.65 -10.09 -8.22
CA PHE A 113 -4.69 -9.97 -9.31
C PHE A 113 -3.26 -10.25 -8.85
N TYR A 114 -2.82 -9.73 -7.70
CA TYR A 114 -1.48 -10.02 -7.18
C TYR A 114 -1.35 -11.46 -6.68
N LEU A 115 -2.36 -12.01 -6.03
CA LEU A 115 -2.38 -13.41 -5.59
C LEU A 115 -2.34 -14.39 -6.78
N ASP A 116 -3.06 -14.07 -7.85
CA ASP A 116 -3.08 -14.90 -9.07
C ASP A 116 -1.70 -14.97 -9.73
N GLN A 117 -0.97 -13.86 -9.75
CA GLN A 117 0.39 -13.80 -10.31
C GLN A 117 1.38 -14.72 -9.60
N VAL A 118 1.22 -14.95 -8.30
CA VAL A 118 2.16 -15.73 -7.49
C VAL A 118 1.67 -17.15 -7.18
N ARG A 119 0.49 -17.51 -7.66
CA ARG A 119 -0.17 -18.79 -7.34
C ARG A 119 0.71 -20.00 -7.55
N ASP A 120 1.42 -20.04 -8.66
CA ASP A 120 2.26 -21.17 -9.05
C ASP A 120 3.65 -21.15 -8.37
N LEU A 121 3.94 -20.09 -7.61
CA LEU A 121 5.22 -19.91 -6.91
C LEU A 121 5.13 -20.18 -5.41
N CYS A 122 3.94 -20.43 -4.88
CA CYS A 122 3.70 -20.66 -3.46
C CYS A 122 2.96 -21.97 -3.21
N ALA A 123 3.22 -22.61 -2.07
CA ALA A 123 2.56 -23.85 -1.67
C ALA A 123 1.07 -23.66 -1.34
N SER A 124 0.70 -22.48 -0.86
CA SER A 124 -0.69 -22.07 -0.59
C SER A 124 -0.80 -20.55 -0.68
N THR A 125 -1.97 -20.06 -1.07
CA THR A 125 -2.25 -18.62 -1.08
C THR A 125 -2.74 -18.17 0.29
N SER A 126 -2.32 -16.97 0.71
CA SER A 126 -2.81 -16.32 1.93
C SER A 126 -4.27 -15.88 1.81
N ASP A 127 -4.90 -15.60 2.95
CA ASP A 127 -6.19 -14.89 3.01
C ASP A 127 -6.10 -13.59 2.19
N PRO A 128 -7.03 -13.33 1.26
CA PRO A 128 -6.99 -12.13 0.40
C PRO A 128 -7.27 -10.82 1.14
N ILE A 129 -7.31 -10.81 2.45
CA ILE A 129 -7.49 -9.61 3.27
C ILE A 129 -6.13 -9.10 3.73
N PRO A 130 -5.66 -7.94 3.25
CA PRO A 130 -4.40 -7.35 3.72
C PRO A 130 -4.44 -7.06 5.23
N ARG A 131 -3.39 -7.44 5.95
CA ARG A 131 -3.29 -7.21 7.40
C ARG A 131 -1.94 -6.60 7.75
N ILE A 132 -1.98 -5.62 8.64
CA ILE A 132 -0.80 -5.06 9.29
C ILE A 132 -1.04 -5.18 10.80
N PRO A 133 -0.39 -6.12 11.48
CA PRO A 133 -0.62 -6.35 12.90
C PRO A 133 -0.24 -5.11 13.74
N CYS A 134 -1.19 -4.62 14.51
CA CYS A 134 -1.01 -3.54 15.47
C CYS A 134 -1.76 -3.91 16.76
N ASP A 135 -1.01 -4.18 17.80
CA ASP A 135 -1.58 -4.42 19.14
C ASP A 135 -1.73 -3.07 19.88
N VAL A 136 -2.88 -2.44 19.68
CA VAL A 136 -3.22 -1.15 20.26
C VAL A 136 -4.68 -1.20 20.75
N PRO A 137 -4.96 -0.80 21.99
CA PRO A 137 -6.34 -0.71 22.48
C PRO A 137 -7.13 0.35 21.72
N ARG A 138 -8.39 0.03 21.43
CA ARG A 138 -9.29 1.01 20.78
C ARG A 138 -9.74 2.06 21.76
N GLU A 139 -9.66 3.31 21.32
CA GLU A 139 -10.14 4.49 21.99
C GLU A 139 -11.42 5.02 21.31
N ASN A 140 -12.17 5.86 22.02
CA ASN A 140 -13.42 6.41 21.51
C ASN A 140 -13.19 7.69 20.70
N PHE A 141 -12.60 7.60 19.49
CA PHE A 141 -12.49 8.72 18.56
C PHE A 141 -12.67 8.25 17.12
N ALA A 142 -13.12 9.17 16.27
CA ALA A 142 -13.15 8.97 14.82
C ALA A 142 -11.98 9.73 14.16
N VAL A 143 -11.44 9.15 13.08
CA VAL A 143 -10.44 9.78 12.20
C VAL A 143 -11.09 10.14 10.87
N ILE A 144 -10.86 11.35 10.39
CA ILE A 144 -11.24 11.78 9.03
C ILE A 144 -9.97 12.19 8.26
N HIS A 145 -9.74 11.55 7.12
CA HIS A 145 -8.69 11.89 6.17
C HIS A 145 -9.32 12.35 4.84
N PRO A 146 -9.41 13.67 4.56
CA PRO A 146 -10.18 14.19 3.44
C PRO A 146 -9.40 14.25 2.12
N PHE A 147 -8.16 13.77 2.09
CA PHE A 147 -7.27 13.87 0.95
C PHE A 147 -6.95 12.51 0.32
N SER A 148 -6.41 12.55 -0.89
CA SER A 148 -5.86 11.40 -1.61
C SER A 148 -4.78 11.87 -2.57
N GLY A 149 -4.03 10.96 -3.17
CA GLY A 149 -3.00 11.27 -4.18
C GLY A 149 -3.53 11.94 -5.46
N SER A 150 -4.85 12.14 -5.59
CA SER A 150 -5.47 12.86 -6.71
C SER A 150 -6.67 13.67 -6.24
N ALA A 151 -6.66 14.97 -6.49
CA ALA A 151 -7.78 15.85 -6.15
C ALA A 151 -9.12 15.39 -6.76
N ARG A 152 -9.10 14.66 -7.89
CA ARG A 152 -10.30 14.11 -8.53
C ARG A 152 -11.02 13.05 -7.69
N LYS A 153 -10.32 12.40 -6.78
CA LYS A 153 -10.86 11.39 -5.86
C LYS A 153 -11.36 11.98 -4.54
N ASN A 154 -11.11 13.26 -4.29
CA ASN A 154 -11.46 13.88 -3.03
C ASN A 154 -12.94 14.26 -3.00
N TRP A 155 -13.66 13.70 -2.03
CA TRP A 155 -14.99 14.19 -1.67
C TRP A 155 -14.87 15.63 -1.15
N PRO A 156 -15.81 16.54 -1.43
CA PRO A 156 -15.71 17.94 -1.02
C PRO A 156 -15.45 18.13 0.49
N LEU A 157 -14.49 18.98 0.81
CA LEU A 157 -14.06 19.21 2.20
C LEU A 157 -15.18 19.75 3.10
N ASP A 158 -16.08 20.58 2.55
CA ASP A 158 -17.26 21.10 3.27
C ASP A 158 -18.22 19.97 3.68
N LYS A 159 -18.36 18.94 2.86
CA LYS A 159 -19.15 17.74 3.18
C LYS A 159 -18.48 16.91 4.28
N PHE A 160 -17.14 16.77 4.25
CA PHE A 160 -16.40 16.17 5.37
C PHE A 160 -16.59 16.96 6.68
N ARG A 161 -16.54 18.29 6.61
CA ARG A 161 -16.82 19.15 7.78
C ARG A 161 -18.24 18.98 8.31
N HIS A 162 -19.22 18.83 7.42
CA HIS A 162 -20.59 18.54 7.82
C HIS A 162 -20.69 17.18 8.52
N LEU A 163 -20.10 16.14 7.95
CA LEU A 163 -20.03 14.81 8.55
C LEU A 163 -19.34 14.83 9.92
N ALA A 164 -18.23 15.55 10.04
CA ALA A 164 -17.49 15.70 11.30
C ALA A 164 -18.37 16.29 12.40
N ARG A 165 -19.14 17.35 12.11
CA ARG A 165 -20.10 17.93 13.09
C ARG A 165 -21.15 16.93 13.55
N GLY A 166 -21.60 16.05 12.66
CA GLY A 166 -22.52 14.96 13.01
C GLY A 166 -21.87 13.94 13.95
N LEU A 167 -20.65 13.47 13.62
CA LEU A 167 -19.91 12.51 14.41
C LEU A 167 -19.49 13.05 15.78
N GLN A 168 -19.17 14.35 15.89
CA GLN A 168 -18.78 15.01 17.14
C GLN A 168 -19.86 14.96 18.24
N ARG A 169 -21.12 14.69 17.88
CA ARG A 169 -22.20 14.46 18.87
C ARG A 169 -22.05 13.12 19.61
N ALA A 170 -21.32 12.17 19.03
CA ALA A 170 -21.16 10.81 19.57
C ALA A 170 -19.74 10.54 20.06
N MET A 171 -18.71 11.12 19.43
CA MET A 171 -17.31 10.90 19.78
C MET A 171 -16.42 12.05 19.28
N PRO A 172 -15.22 12.25 19.88
CA PRO A 172 -14.22 13.18 19.35
C PRO A 172 -13.85 12.83 17.91
N VAL A 173 -13.70 13.85 17.06
CA VAL A 173 -13.22 13.70 15.67
C VAL A 173 -11.83 14.29 15.56
N ARG A 174 -10.89 13.51 15.06
CA ARG A 174 -9.51 13.90 14.78
C ARG A 174 -9.31 13.93 13.27
N TRP A 175 -8.81 15.03 12.75
CA TRP A 175 -8.42 15.14 11.34
C TRP A 175 -7.03 14.54 11.14
N CYS A 176 -6.84 13.89 10.02
CA CYS A 176 -5.55 13.34 9.58
C CYS A 176 -5.16 13.97 8.25
N ALA A 177 -3.88 14.27 8.08
CA ALA A 177 -3.30 14.71 6.82
C ALA A 177 -1.86 14.18 6.71
N GLY A 178 -1.45 13.82 5.49
CA GLY A 178 -0.08 13.44 5.18
C GLY A 178 0.84 14.65 4.98
N PRO A 179 2.16 14.44 4.83
CA PRO A 179 3.12 15.52 4.64
C PRO A 179 2.87 16.32 3.35
N ASP A 180 2.39 15.65 2.30
CA ASP A 180 2.14 16.25 0.99
C ASP A 180 0.70 16.77 0.82
N ASP A 181 -0.15 16.57 1.84
CA ASP A 181 -1.54 17.03 1.80
C ASP A 181 -1.64 18.53 2.08
N PRO A 182 -2.67 19.21 1.52
CA PRO A 182 -2.93 20.60 1.81
C PRO A 182 -3.01 20.91 3.31
N PRO A 183 -2.73 22.17 3.70
CA PRO A 183 -2.91 22.59 5.09
C PRO A 183 -4.33 22.32 5.58
N LEU A 184 -4.43 21.72 6.76
CA LEU A 184 -5.70 21.47 7.46
C LEU A 184 -5.47 21.71 8.95
N ASP A 185 -6.13 22.74 9.47
CA ASP A 185 -5.95 23.18 10.86
C ASP A 185 -6.34 22.07 11.85
N GLY A 186 -5.48 21.85 12.82
CA GLY A 186 -5.68 20.82 13.85
C GLY A 186 -5.56 19.38 13.36
N ALA A 187 -5.10 19.15 12.13
CA ALA A 187 -4.86 17.80 11.64
C ALA A 187 -3.62 17.18 12.28
N VAL A 188 -3.76 15.93 12.69
CA VAL A 188 -2.65 15.08 13.11
C VAL A 188 -1.84 14.71 11.88
N ARG A 189 -0.52 14.90 11.93
CA ARG A 189 0.44 14.51 10.90
C ARG A 189 1.46 13.58 11.51
N ILE A 190 1.59 12.38 10.98
CA ILE A 190 2.52 11.35 11.41
C ILE A 190 3.25 10.86 10.16
N ASP A 191 4.56 11.07 10.10
CA ASP A 191 5.37 10.80 8.91
C ASP A 191 5.69 9.31 8.76
N ASP A 192 5.99 8.62 9.86
CA ASP A 192 6.19 7.17 9.82
C ASP A 192 4.86 6.45 9.65
N LEU A 193 4.77 5.63 8.59
CA LEU A 193 3.52 4.94 8.26
C LEU A 193 3.14 3.85 9.26
N TYR A 194 4.09 3.25 9.98
CA TYR A 194 3.75 2.26 11.00
C TYR A 194 3.24 2.94 12.28
N GLU A 195 3.81 4.07 12.66
CA GLU A 195 3.25 4.87 13.76
C GLU A 195 1.86 5.41 13.41
N LEU A 196 1.65 5.83 12.15
CA LEU A 196 0.32 6.18 11.65
C LEU A 196 -0.64 4.98 11.72
N ALA A 197 -0.18 3.80 11.32
CA ALA A 197 -0.94 2.56 11.40
C ALA A 197 -1.39 2.25 12.83
N ARG A 198 -0.48 2.38 13.81
CA ARG A 198 -0.78 2.21 15.24
C ARG A 198 -1.82 3.22 15.73
N TRP A 199 -1.67 4.47 15.36
CA TRP A 199 -2.65 5.51 15.74
C TRP A 199 -4.03 5.24 15.12
N LEU A 200 -4.07 4.82 13.84
CA LEU A 200 -5.31 4.42 13.17
C LEU A 200 -5.95 3.19 13.81
N ALA A 201 -5.15 2.18 14.22
CA ALA A 201 -5.63 0.98 14.90
C ALA A 201 -6.37 1.30 16.21
N GLY A 202 -5.95 2.37 16.90
CA GLY A 202 -6.62 2.89 18.09
C GLY A 202 -7.96 3.57 17.82
N ALA A 203 -8.29 3.93 16.59
CA ALA A 203 -9.53 4.64 16.27
C ALA A 203 -10.75 3.71 16.27
N ARG A 204 -11.89 4.22 16.73
CA ARG A 204 -13.18 3.53 16.64
C ARG A 204 -13.80 3.56 15.26
N LEU A 205 -13.48 4.58 14.47
CA LEU A 205 -13.96 4.77 13.09
C LEU A 205 -12.95 5.56 12.30
N TYR A 206 -12.77 5.17 11.05
CA TYR A 206 -12.06 5.95 10.04
C TYR A 206 -12.98 6.28 8.87
N VAL A 207 -12.93 7.52 8.38
CA VAL A 207 -13.62 7.95 7.16
C VAL A 207 -12.62 8.64 6.24
N GLY A 208 -12.55 8.23 5.00
CA GLY A 208 -11.66 8.83 4.02
C GLY A 208 -12.01 8.49 2.58
N ASN A 209 -11.32 9.15 1.66
CA ASN A 209 -11.45 8.90 0.22
C ASN A 209 -10.75 7.58 -0.19
N ASP A 210 -10.88 7.17 -1.45
CA ASP A 210 -10.00 6.18 -2.07
C ASP A 210 -8.54 6.68 -2.03
N SER A 211 -7.80 6.23 -1.03
CA SER A 211 -6.42 6.65 -0.74
C SER A 211 -5.63 5.55 -0.04
N GLY A 212 -4.29 5.63 -0.11
CA GLY A 212 -3.41 4.69 0.60
C GLY A 212 -3.66 4.64 2.11
N ILE A 213 -4.04 5.76 2.73
CA ILE A 213 -4.33 5.82 4.18
C ILE A 213 -5.64 5.10 4.51
N THR A 214 -6.60 5.10 3.61
CA THR A 214 -7.85 4.32 3.76
C THR A 214 -7.56 2.81 3.75
N HIS A 215 -6.66 2.36 2.87
CA HIS A 215 -6.17 0.98 2.88
C HIS A 215 -5.41 0.65 4.16
N LEU A 216 -4.59 1.58 4.65
CA LEU A 216 -3.85 1.41 5.90
C LEU A 216 -4.80 1.23 7.09
N ALA A 217 -5.81 2.10 7.22
CA ALA A 217 -6.82 1.99 8.26
C ALA A 217 -7.57 0.65 8.22
N ALA A 218 -7.90 0.16 7.02
CA ALA A 218 -8.54 -1.13 6.85
C ALA A 218 -7.62 -2.29 7.25
N ALA A 219 -6.36 -2.25 6.82
CA ALA A 219 -5.38 -3.31 7.08
C ALA A 219 -5.02 -3.48 8.56
N VAL A 220 -5.13 -2.41 9.36
CA VAL A 220 -4.97 -2.48 10.84
C VAL A 220 -6.26 -2.85 11.57
N GLY A 221 -7.34 -3.16 10.85
CA GLY A 221 -8.60 -3.61 11.43
C GLY A 221 -9.53 -2.51 11.93
N THR A 222 -9.23 -1.24 11.71
CA THR A 222 -10.13 -0.12 12.06
C THR A 222 -11.41 -0.20 11.25
N PRO A 223 -12.60 0.01 11.83
CA PRO A 223 -13.83 0.18 11.06
C PRO A 223 -13.71 1.35 10.08
N VAL A 224 -13.89 1.09 8.78
CA VAL A 224 -13.64 2.05 7.69
C VAL A 224 -14.91 2.34 6.92
N LEU A 225 -15.18 3.63 6.67
CA LEU A 225 -16.04 4.11 5.61
C LEU A 225 -15.17 4.72 4.50
N ALA A 226 -15.04 4.00 3.40
CA ALA A 226 -14.28 4.43 2.23
C ALA A 226 -15.20 5.13 1.22
N LEU A 227 -14.85 6.36 0.84
CA LEU A 227 -15.63 7.18 -0.08
C LEU A 227 -15.01 7.12 -1.47
N PHE A 228 -15.74 6.55 -2.43
CA PHE A 228 -15.31 6.36 -3.80
C PHE A 228 -16.04 7.31 -4.75
N GLY A 229 -15.28 8.04 -5.56
CA GLY A 229 -15.78 8.86 -6.65
C GLY A 229 -15.54 8.19 -8.01
N PRO A 230 -14.52 8.62 -8.78
CA PRO A 230 -14.29 8.16 -10.15
C PRO A 230 -13.68 6.77 -10.28
N THR A 231 -13.07 6.24 -9.23
CA THR A 231 -12.41 4.91 -9.24
C THR A 231 -13.42 3.79 -9.02
N GLU A 232 -13.14 2.61 -9.57
CA GLU A 232 -14.01 1.44 -9.44
C GLU A 232 -13.73 0.69 -8.13
N PRO A 233 -14.68 0.67 -7.17
CA PRO A 233 -14.46 -0.01 -5.89
C PRO A 233 -14.27 -1.53 -6.03
N GLY A 234 -14.87 -2.16 -7.03
CA GLY A 234 -14.71 -3.59 -7.30
C GLY A 234 -13.27 -3.99 -7.54
N VAL A 235 -12.45 -3.06 -8.04
CA VAL A 235 -11.02 -3.26 -8.30
C VAL A 235 -10.16 -2.75 -7.14
N TRP A 236 -10.51 -1.58 -6.58
CA TRP A 236 -9.60 -0.82 -5.74
C TRP A 236 -10.03 -0.62 -4.29
N ALA A 237 -11.19 -1.11 -3.86
CA ALA A 237 -11.58 -0.90 -2.48
C ALA A 237 -10.67 -1.64 -1.49
N PRO A 238 -10.43 -1.09 -0.28
CA PRO A 238 -9.80 -1.87 0.77
C PRO A 238 -10.68 -3.08 1.13
N ARG A 239 -10.03 -4.22 1.46
CA ARG A 239 -10.72 -5.46 1.85
C ARG A 239 -10.72 -5.65 3.35
N GLY A 240 -11.82 -6.21 3.84
CA GLY A 240 -11.98 -6.63 5.22
C GLY A 240 -13.44 -6.57 5.68
N PRO A 241 -13.82 -7.34 6.69
CA PRO A 241 -15.17 -7.31 7.28
C PRO A 241 -15.47 -5.97 7.97
N ASN A 242 -14.43 -5.20 8.27
CA ASN A 242 -14.47 -3.88 8.89
C ASN A 242 -14.66 -2.74 7.88
N VAL A 243 -14.78 -3.02 6.57
CA VAL A 243 -14.86 -2.00 5.52
C VAL A 243 -16.28 -1.86 4.98
N ARG A 244 -16.70 -0.60 4.86
CA ARG A 244 -17.89 -0.19 4.10
C ARG A 244 -17.48 0.81 3.03
N VAL A 245 -18.03 0.66 1.83
CA VAL A 245 -17.79 1.55 0.70
C VAL A 245 -19.04 2.34 0.40
N ALA A 246 -18.90 3.63 0.19
CA ALA A 246 -19.96 4.49 -0.32
C ALA A 246 -19.46 5.19 -1.60
N ARG A 247 -20.27 5.17 -2.65
CA ARG A 247 -20.00 5.94 -3.88
C ARG A 247 -20.63 7.32 -3.78
N TRP A 248 -19.93 8.29 -4.32
CA TRP A 248 -20.47 9.63 -4.47
C TRP A 248 -20.34 10.08 -5.93
N ASN A 249 -21.34 10.81 -6.42
CA ASN A 249 -21.34 11.44 -7.73
C ASN A 249 -21.02 12.93 -7.56
N ARG A 250 -20.29 13.49 -8.53
CA ARG A 250 -20.03 14.92 -8.60
C ARG A 250 -21.28 15.73 -8.86
#